data_53f310f4bac5c2dc60bb0d38fcda8af3
#
_entry.id   53f310f4bac5c2dc60bb0d38fcda8af3
#
_cell.length_a   1.000
_cell.length_b   1.000
_cell.length_c   1.000
_cell.angle_alpha   90.00
_cell.angle_beta   90.00
_cell.angle_gamma   90.00
#
_symmetry.space_group_name_H-M   'P 1'
#
loop_
_entity.id
_entity.type
_entity.pdbx_description
1 polymer ?
#
loop_
_entity_poly.entity_id
_entity_poly.type
_entity_poly.pdbx_seq_one_letter_code
_entity_poly.pdbx_strand_id
1 'polypeptide(L)'
;MKTVIRPDIRRKHIYLHQGIVYDRQPLLNGEMRDLHVSLLSPVGHRTKDTNRYPCMVWVCGGAWRGGRERAAEMLPELMFLAEEGVIIAAAEYRIIGEAVFPAQINDVLTAVRFLRTNAEKYHIDPERIGIIGSSAGGHLTLLAANNDGQFDTQAYSNVSSHVKCAVDLYGIADIEAVYQFNLNAIKQGKRPGRSNIPEEFPECMLLGGLPSDDPVRAKQAGGINGICEHTCPVLVMHGSDDHVVSIEQSEMYYHAMTAAGKDVRYYIVDGADHGSDEFFQEETRAVIRDFLNEKL
;
A
#
# COMPACT_ATOMS: atom_id res chain seq x y z
N MET A 1 -41.24 28.75 -13.49
CA MET A 1 -40.16 29.14 -14.43
C MET A 1 -39.47 27.84 -14.86
N LYS A 2 -39.28 27.61 -16.16
CA LYS A 2 -38.53 26.42 -16.68
C LYS A 2 -37.19 26.93 -17.19
N THR A 3 -36.12 26.43 -16.57
CA THR A 3 -34.74 26.78 -16.93
C THR A 3 -34.03 25.59 -17.53
N VAL A 4 -33.33 25.76 -18.65
CA VAL A 4 -32.51 24.74 -19.32
C VAL A 4 -31.04 25.04 -18.98
N ILE A 5 -30.38 24.02 -18.40
CA ILE A 5 -28.94 24.05 -18.11
C ILE A 5 -28.22 23.22 -19.16
N ARG A 6 -27.14 23.73 -19.72
CA ARG A 6 -26.23 23.00 -20.64
C ARG A 6 -24.84 22.97 -20.00
N PRO A 7 -24.55 21.94 -19.18
CA PRO A 7 -23.26 21.85 -18.50
C PRO A 7 -22.15 21.40 -19.46
N ASP A 8 -20.94 21.92 -19.25
CA ASP A 8 -19.74 21.31 -19.77
C ASP A 8 -19.41 20.07 -18.93
N ILE A 9 -19.14 18.93 -19.58
CA ILE A 9 -18.81 17.70 -18.90
C ILE A 9 -17.32 17.75 -18.54
N ARG A 10 -17.02 18.19 -17.31
CA ARG A 10 -15.64 18.27 -16.78
C ARG A 10 -15.27 17.09 -15.89
N ARG A 11 -16.27 16.42 -15.31
CA ARG A 11 -16.09 15.24 -14.44
C ARG A 11 -16.92 14.08 -14.97
N LYS A 12 -16.33 12.88 -14.94
CA LYS A 12 -17.02 11.64 -15.24
C LYS A 12 -17.58 11.04 -13.95
N HIS A 13 -18.58 10.17 -14.08
CA HIS A 13 -19.02 9.37 -12.95
C HIS A 13 -17.90 8.41 -12.53
N ILE A 14 -17.70 8.29 -11.22
CA ILE A 14 -16.87 7.26 -10.61
C ILE A 14 -17.81 6.30 -9.87
N TYR A 15 -17.59 5.02 -10.08
CA TYR A 15 -18.40 3.93 -9.53
C TYR A 15 -17.61 3.21 -8.45
N LEU A 16 -18.26 2.90 -7.33
CA LEU A 16 -17.72 2.06 -6.28
C LEU A 16 -18.26 0.65 -6.41
N HIS A 17 -17.38 -0.32 -6.63
CA HIS A 17 -17.70 -1.74 -6.62
C HIS A 17 -17.13 -2.36 -5.36
N GLN A 18 -17.98 -2.88 -4.47
CA GLN A 18 -17.59 -3.44 -3.19
C GLN A 18 -17.88 -4.94 -3.08
N GLY A 19 -17.27 -5.59 -2.10
CA GLY A 19 -17.55 -6.99 -1.76
C GLY A 19 -17.02 -8.00 -2.79
N ILE A 20 -16.02 -7.63 -3.57
CA ILE A 20 -15.37 -8.55 -4.52
C ILE A 20 -14.42 -9.42 -3.73
N VAL A 21 -14.75 -10.70 -3.54
CA VAL A 21 -13.84 -11.68 -2.93
C VAL A 21 -12.72 -11.99 -3.91
N TYR A 22 -11.48 -11.78 -3.50
CA TYR A 22 -10.31 -12.11 -4.32
C TYR A 22 -9.59 -13.36 -3.84
N ASP A 23 -9.73 -13.70 -2.55
CA ASP A 23 -9.12 -14.90 -1.97
C ASP A 23 -9.85 -15.33 -0.70
N ARG A 24 -9.54 -16.53 -0.18
CA ARG A 24 -10.03 -17.06 1.08
C ARG A 24 -8.91 -17.75 1.82
N GLN A 25 -8.54 -17.24 2.99
CA GLN A 25 -7.35 -17.63 3.71
C GLN A 25 -7.62 -18.09 5.15
N PRO A 26 -6.85 -19.05 5.69
CA PRO A 26 -6.95 -19.47 7.08
C PRO A 26 -6.39 -18.41 8.02
N LEU A 27 -7.04 -18.29 9.19
CA LEU A 27 -6.59 -17.47 10.32
C LEU A 27 -5.88 -18.33 11.37
N LEU A 28 -5.18 -17.69 12.30
CA LEU A 28 -4.48 -18.36 13.42
C LEU A 28 -5.42 -19.18 14.31
N ASN A 29 -6.70 -18.79 14.42
CA ASN A 29 -7.72 -19.52 15.17
C ASN A 29 -8.33 -20.72 14.41
N GLY A 30 -7.87 -20.99 13.18
CA GLY A 30 -8.37 -22.05 12.31
C GLY A 30 -9.63 -21.71 11.50
N GLU A 31 -10.21 -20.52 11.68
CA GLU A 31 -11.31 -20.04 10.85
C GLU A 31 -10.82 -19.63 9.46
N MET A 32 -11.74 -19.59 8.50
CA MET A 32 -11.47 -19.11 7.15
C MET A 32 -12.03 -17.70 6.98
N ARG A 33 -11.25 -16.80 6.40
CA ARG A 33 -11.66 -15.43 6.09
C ARG A 33 -11.65 -15.18 4.58
N ASP A 34 -12.74 -14.62 4.07
CA ASP A 34 -12.78 -14.04 2.72
C ASP A 34 -12.07 -12.69 2.73
N LEU A 35 -11.13 -12.51 1.81
CA LEU A 35 -10.41 -11.27 1.56
C LEU A 35 -11.04 -10.55 0.38
N HIS A 36 -11.32 -9.25 0.56
CA HIS A 36 -12.06 -8.47 -0.44
C HIS A 36 -11.20 -7.38 -1.07
N VAL A 37 -11.60 -7.00 -2.28
CA VAL A 37 -11.14 -5.78 -2.94
C VAL A 37 -12.34 -4.92 -3.28
N SER A 38 -12.20 -3.61 -3.09
CA SER A 38 -13.17 -2.59 -3.51
C SER A 38 -12.55 -1.72 -4.61
N LEU A 39 -13.32 -1.45 -5.68
CA LEU A 39 -12.80 -0.68 -6.81
C LEU A 39 -13.51 0.67 -6.91
N LEU A 40 -12.74 1.77 -7.00
CA LEU A 40 -13.19 3.01 -7.61
C LEU A 40 -12.84 2.97 -9.10
N SER A 41 -13.85 3.05 -9.96
CA SER A 41 -13.68 2.86 -11.40
C SER A 41 -14.42 3.93 -12.21
N PRO A 42 -13.85 4.44 -13.30
CA PRO A 42 -14.56 5.27 -14.26
C PRO A 42 -15.60 4.46 -15.07
N VAL A 43 -15.61 3.13 -14.95
CA VAL A 43 -16.48 2.23 -15.70
C VAL A 43 -17.52 1.58 -14.79
N GLY A 44 -18.81 1.84 -15.06
CA GLY A 44 -19.92 1.23 -14.33
C GLY A 44 -20.49 0.00 -15.06
N HIS A 45 -21.29 -0.81 -14.36
CA HIS A 45 -21.90 -2.06 -14.87
C HIS A 45 -22.75 -1.91 -16.16
N ARG A 46 -23.19 -0.70 -16.49
CA ARG A 46 -24.00 -0.41 -17.67
C ARG A 46 -23.24 0.36 -18.75
N THR A 47 -21.94 0.59 -18.56
CA THR A 47 -21.13 1.34 -19.49
C THR A 47 -20.74 0.43 -20.67
N LYS A 48 -20.90 0.91 -21.88
CA LYS A 48 -20.40 0.23 -23.11
C LYS A 48 -18.94 0.62 -23.40
N ASP A 49 -18.17 0.89 -22.35
CA ASP A 49 -16.76 1.26 -22.49
C ASP A 49 -15.93 0.01 -22.75
N THR A 50 -15.10 0.04 -23.78
CA THR A 50 -14.18 -1.03 -24.14
C THR A 50 -12.73 -0.67 -23.81
N ASN A 51 -12.50 0.54 -23.27
CA ASN A 51 -11.16 0.98 -22.86
C ASN A 51 -10.66 0.16 -21.67
N ARG A 52 -9.34 0.07 -21.57
CA ARG A 52 -8.64 -0.46 -20.40
C ARG A 52 -7.92 0.68 -19.70
N TYR A 53 -7.96 0.67 -18.39
CA TYR A 53 -7.46 1.72 -17.52
C TYR A 53 -6.30 1.22 -16.68
N PRO A 54 -5.31 2.06 -16.37
CA PRO A 54 -4.31 1.72 -15.37
C PRO A 54 -4.98 1.50 -14.02
N CYS A 55 -4.35 0.69 -13.16
CA CYS A 55 -4.87 0.37 -11.84
C CYS A 55 -3.82 0.60 -10.77
N MET A 56 -4.19 1.27 -9.69
CA MET A 56 -3.39 1.37 -8.48
C MET A 56 -4.00 0.53 -7.36
N VAL A 57 -3.24 -0.44 -6.87
CA VAL A 57 -3.65 -1.22 -5.69
C VAL A 57 -3.36 -0.38 -4.45
N TRP A 58 -4.40 0.01 -3.74
CA TRP A 58 -4.30 0.71 -2.47
C TRP A 58 -4.16 -0.27 -1.31
N VAL A 59 -3.12 -0.08 -0.50
CA VAL A 59 -2.85 -0.85 0.71
C VAL A 59 -2.91 0.08 1.92
N CYS A 60 -3.91 -0.12 2.77
CA CYS A 60 -4.16 0.77 3.90
C CYS A 60 -3.13 0.58 5.03
N GLY A 61 -2.85 1.67 5.75
CA GLY A 61 -2.06 1.68 6.98
C GLY A 61 -2.84 1.18 8.20
N GLY A 62 -2.34 1.52 9.38
CA GLY A 62 -2.97 1.20 10.67
C GLY A 62 -2.22 0.12 11.43
N ALA A 63 -0.88 0.16 11.41
CA ALA A 63 -0.02 -0.75 12.18
C ALA A 63 -0.37 -2.23 11.95
N TRP A 64 -0.64 -2.60 10.69
CA TRP A 64 -1.08 -3.94 10.24
C TRP A 64 -2.36 -4.44 10.94
N ARG A 65 -3.13 -3.54 11.61
CA ARG A 65 -4.46 -3.80 12.20
C ARG A 65 -5.59 -3.23 11.36
N GLY A 66 -5.25 -2.50 10.28
CA GLY A 66 -6.21 -1.87 9.38
C GLY A 66 -6.89 -2.91 8.49
N GLY A 67 -7.85 -3.63 9.02
CA GLY A 67 -8.58 -4.66 8.28
C GLY A 67 -9.54 -4.11 7.23
N ARG A 68 -10.62 -4.83 7.02
CA ARG A 68 -11.66 -4.58 6.00
C ARG A 68 -12.13 -3.12 5.94
N GLU A 69 -12.44 -2.55 7.08
CA GLU A 69 -13.04 -1.22 7.18
C GLU A 69 -12.08 -0.12 6.73
N ARG A 70 -10.82 -0.19 7.15
CA ARG A 70 -9.81 0.82 6.79
C ARG A 70 -9.37 0.78 5.33
N ALA A 71 -9.46 -0.36 4.65
CA ALA A 71 -9.14 -0.41 3.23
C ALA A 71 -10.00 0.56 2.42
N ALA A 72 -11.29 0.72 2.79
CA ALA A 72 -12.21 1.61 2.10
C ALA A 72 -12.20 3.07 2.64
N GLU A 73 -11.76 3.30 3.88
CA GLU A 73 -11.81 4.64 4.53
C GLU A 73 -11.06 5.71 3.73
N MET A 74 -9.91 5.37 3.15
CA MET A 74 -9.06 6.31 2.42
C MET A 74 -9.40 6.45 0.93
N LEU A 75 -10.40 5.72 0.43
CA LEU A 75 -10.82 5.84 -0.98
C LEU A 75 -11.24 7.26 -1.39
N PRO A 76 -11.89 8.07 -0.54
CA PRO A 76 -12.20 9.46 -0.87
C PRO A 76 -10.95 10.29 -1.18
N GLU A 77 -9.83 10.06 -0.49
CA GLU A 77 -8.58 10.78 -0.70
C GLU A 77 -7.89 10.41 -2.02
N LEU A 78 -8.18 9.23 -2.54
CA LEU A 78 -7.66 8.74 -3.82
C LEU A 78 -8.60 9.01 -5.01
N MET A 79 -9.75 9.67 -4.77
CA MET A 79 -10.75 9.97 -5.79
C MET A 79 -10.16 10.77 -6.96
N PHE A 80 -9.19 11.66 -6.70
CA PHE A 80 -8.53 12.46 -7.73
C PHE A 80 -7.89 11.60 -8.82
N LEU A 81 -7.29 10.46 -8.46
CA LEU A 81 -6.74 9.51 -9.44
C LEU A 81 -7.84 8.84 -10.27
N ALA A 82 -8.96 8.48 -9.62
CA ALA A 82 -10.09 7.87 -10.33
C ALA A 82 -10.75 8.87 -11.31
N GLU A 83 -10.82 10.16 -10.96
CA GLU A 83 -11.31 11.22 -11.84
C GLU A 83 -10.41 11.38 -13.09
N GLU A 84 -9.13 11.06 -12.99
CA GLU A 84 -8.16 11.07 -14.10
C GLU A 84 -8.10 9.75 -14.89
N GLY A 85 -8.93 8.78 -14.52
CA GLY A 85 -9.05 7.52 -15.26
C GLY A 85 -8.17 6.41 -14.75
N VAL A 86 -7.66 6.48 -13.53
CA VAL A 86 -6.96 5.38 -12.85
C VAL A 86 -7.97 4.60 -12.00
N ILE A 87 -8.03 3.28 -12.15
CA ILE A 87 -8.83 2.42 -11.26
C ILE A 87 -8.07 2.29 -9.94
N ILE A 88 -8.75 2.55 -8.82
CA ILE A 88 -8.18 2.33 -7.49
C ILE A 88 -8.76 1.04 -6.91
N ALA A 89 -7.90 0.09 -6.58
CA ALA A 89 -8.27 -1.21 -6.03
C ALA A 89 -7.84 -1.28 -4.56
N ALA A 90 -8.75 -0.98 -3.64
CA ALA A 90 -8.48 -1.08 -2.20
C ALA A 90 -8.53 -2.55 -1.77
N ALA A 91 -7.36 -3.12 -1.51
CA ALA A 91 -7.19 -4.52 -1.15
C ALA A 91 -7.15 -4.69 0.38
N GLU A 92 -7.95 -5.63 0.89
CA GLU A 92 -7.82 -6.12 2.26
C GLU A 92 -6.59 -7.03 2.36
N TYR A 93 -6.08 -7.20 3.57
CA TYR A 93 -5.10 -8.23 3.92
C TYR A 93 -5.35 -8.74 5.34
N ARG A 94 -4.84 -9.94 5.67
CA ARG A 94 -4.93 -10.48 7.04
C ARG A 94 -4.12 -9.62 7.99
N ILE A 95 -4.76 -9.24 9.11
CA ILE A 95 -4.16 -8.35 10.09
C ILE A 95 -3.32 -9.12 11.12
N ILE A 96 -2.49 -8.39 11.89
CA ILE A 96 -1.83 -8.95 13.07
C ILE A 96 -2.89 -9.47 14.05
N GLY A 97 -2.63 -10.67 14.64
CA GLY A 97 -3.65 -11.41 15.39
C GLY A 97 -4.46 -12.39 14.55
N GLU A 98 -4.60 -12.17 13.24
CA GLU A 98 -5.17 -13.13 12.29
C GLU A 98 -4.11 -14.01 11.63
N ALA A 99 -2.96 -13.41 11.30
CA ALA A 99 -1.82 -14.10 10.71
C ALA A 99 -0.51 -13.34 11.01
N VAL A 100 0.61 -14.07 10.93
CA VAL A 100 1.94 -13.49 11.04
C VAL A 100 2.57 -13.30 9.66
N PHE A 101 3.61 -12.47 9.57
CA PHE A 101 4.40 -12.32 8.35
C PHE A 101 4.92 -13.70 7.86
N PRO A 102 4.85 -13.98 6.53
CA PRO A 102 4.60 -13.06 5.41
C PRO A 102 3.13 -13.00 4.92
N ALA A 103 2.15 -13.43 5.71
CA ALA A 103 0.76 -13.53 5.26
C ALA A 103 0.22 -12.23 4.65
N GLN A 104 0.58 -11.08 5.21
CA GLN A 104 0.10 -9.76 4.77
C GLN A 104 0.56 -9.43 3.34
N ILE A 105 1.84 -9.63 3.06
CA ILE A 105 2.37 -9.39 1.71
C ILE A 105 1.88 -10.44 0.71
N ASN A 106 1.72 -11.71 1.13
CA ASN A 106 1.15 -12.75 0.29
C ASN A 106 -0.27 -12.39 -0.17
N ASP A 107 -1.09 -11.83 0.73
CA ASP A 107 -2.45 -11.40 0.43
C ASP A 107 -2.46 -10.24 -0.57
N VAL A 108 -1.60 -9.23 -0.36
CA VAL A 108 -1.46 -8.07 -1.28
C VAL A 108 -1.04 -8.52 -2.68
N LEU A 109 -0.04 -9.38 -2.80
CA LEU A 109 0.42 -9.89 -4.10
C LEU A 109 -0.63 -10.79 -4.77
N THR A 110 -1.41 -11.53 -3.97
CA THR A 110 -2.55 -12.30 -4.47
C THR A 110 -3.65 -11.37 -5.03
N ALA A 111 -3.91 -10.22 -4.39
CA ALA A 111 -4.83 -9.21 -4.92
C ALA A 111 -4.33 -8.63 -6.26
N VAL A 112 -3.03 -8.34 -6.41
CA VAL A 112 -2.44 -7.91 -7.69
C VAL A 112 -2.68 -8.93 -8.79
N ARG A 113 -2.43 -10.22 -8.50
CA ARG A 113 -2.66 -11.32 -9.46
C ARG A 113 -4.14 -11.53 -9.79
N PHE A 114 -5.01 -11.42 -8.78
CA PHE A 114 -6.47 -11.46 -9.01
C PHE A 114 -6.91 -10.37 -9.99
N LEU A 115 -6.46 -9.14 -9.79
CA LEU A 115 -6.80 -8.02 -10.67
C LEU A 115 -6.26 -8.24 -12.09
N ARG A 116 -5.04 -8.74 -12.23
CA ARG A 116 -4.44 -9.05 -13.52
C ARG A 116 -5.17 -10.19 -14.24
N THR A 117 -5.56 -11.24 -13.51
CA THR A 117 -6.34 -12.37 -14.06
C THR A 117 -7.73 -11.92 -14.53
N ASN A 118 -8.34 -10.98 -13.81
CA ASN A 118 -9.68 -10.47 -14.08
C ASN A 118 -9.68 -9.11 -14.79
N ALA A 119 -8.56 -8.75 -15.43
CA ALA A 119 -8.34 -7.43 -16.02
C ALA A 119 -9.43 -7.05 -17.04
N GLU A 120 -9.87 -8.00 -17.88
CA GLU A 120 -10.94 -7.79 -18.85
C GLU A 120 -12.27 -7.45 -18.17
N LYS A 121 -12.64 -8.20 -17.14
CA LYS A 121 -13.90 -8.03 -16.38
C LYS A 121 -14.00 -6.66 -15.72
N TYR A 122 -12.88 -6.13 -15.24
CA TYR A 122 -12.83 -4.86 -14.50
C TYR A 122 -12.28 -3.70 -15.33
N HIS A 123 -12.08 -3.88 -16.63
CA HIS A 123 -11.53 -2.87 -17.54
C HIS A 123 -10.11 -2.39 -17.15
N ILE A 124 -9.34 -3.25 -16.50
CA ILE A 124 -7.95 -2.96 -16.10
C ILE A 124 -7.02 -3.28 -17.28
N ASP A 125 -5.99 -2.46 -17.44
CA ASP A 125 -4.84 -2.80 -18.27
C ASP A 125 -3.87 -3.66 -17.44
N PRO A 126 -3.69 -4.96 -17.76
CA PRO A 126 -2.89 -5.87 -16.95
C PRO A 126 -1.39 -5.50 -16.90
N GLU A 127 -0.92 -4.71 -17.87
CA GLU A 127 0.47 -4.24 -17.93
C GLU A 127 0.70 -2.93 -17.17
N ARG A 128 -0.39 -2.27 -16.74
CA ARG A 128 -0.36 -1.01 -16.01
C ARG A 128 -1.03 -1.13 -14.65
N ILE A 129 -0.48 -2.03 -13.80
CA ILE A 129 -0.89 -2.19 -12.40
C ILE A 129 0.26 -1.70 -11.52
N GLY A 130 0.02 -0.63 -10.77
CA GLY A 130 0.91 -0.10 -9.74
C GLY A 130 0.35 -0.35 -8.34
N ILE A 131 1.10 0.08 -7.33
CA ILE A 131 0.72 -0.06 -5.92
C ILE A 131 0.97 1.24 -5.17
N ILE A 132 0.10 1.58 -4.23
CA ILE A 132 0.22 2.73 -3.35
C ILE A 132 -0.22 2.34 -1.95
N GLY A 133 0.54 2.72 -0.93
CA GLY A 133 0.18 2.42 0.45
C GLY A 133 0.72 3.42 1.44
N SER A 134 0.13 3.44 2.64
CA SER A 134 0.50 4.35 3.71
C SER A 134 0.92 3.61 4.98
N SER A 135 1.95 4.09 5.69
CA SER A 135 2.36 3.54 6.98
C SER A 135 2.66 2.02 6.88
N ALA A 136 1.95 1.17 7.63
CA ALA A 136 2.01 -0.29 7.49
C ALA A 136 1.67 -0.77 6.06
N GLY A 137 0.79 -0.08 5.34
CA GLY A 137 0.52 -0.33 3.92
C GLY A 137 1.67 0.12 3.03
N GLY A 138 2.36 1.22 3.38
CA GLY A 138 3.61 1.65 2.76
C GLY A 138 4.70 0.58 2.89
N HIS A 139 4.85 -0.02 4.06
CA HIS A 139 5.72 -1.18 4.27
C HIS A 139 5.43 -2.31 3.28
N LEU A 140 4.15 -2.72 3.17
CA LEU A 140 3.75 -3.78 2.23
C LEU A 140 3.96 -3.36 0.76
N THR A 141 3.82 -2.06 0.47
CA THR A 141 4.10 -1.47 -0.84
C THR A 141 5.59 -1.59 -1.20
N LEU A 142 6.51 -1.30 -0.26
CA LEU A 142 7.95 -1.46 -0.48
C LEU A 142 8.32 -2.93 -0.69
N LEU A 143 7.71 -3.87 0.06
CA LEU A 143 7.90 -5.30 -0.17
C LEU A 143 7.41 -5.74 -1.55
N ALA A 144 6.25 -5.24 -1.99
CA ALA A 144 5.69 -5.54 -3.31
C ALA A 144 6.55 -4.94 -4.45
N ALA A 145 7.09 -3.72 -4.25
CA ALA A 145 7.98 -3.07 -5.21
C ALA A 145 9.27 -3.85 -5.46
N ASN A 146 9.73 -4.60 -4.46
CA ASN A 146 10.97 -5.37 -4.47
C ASN A 146 10.76 -6.88 -4.65
N ASN A 147 9.50 -7.32 -4.91
CA ASN A 147 9.21 -8.74 -4.97
C ASN A 147 9.87 -9.42 -6.18
N ASP A 148 10.69 -10.42 -5.91
CA ASP A 148 11.33 -11.31 -6.88
C ASP A 148 10.61 -12.67 -7.02
N GLY A 149 9.41 -12.78 -6.45
CA GLY A 149 8.61 -14.01 -6.40
C GLY A 149 8.66 -14.75 -5.06
N GLN A 150 9.51 -14.30 -4.10
CA GLN A 150 9.67 -15.01 -2.81
C GLN A 150 8.38 -15.03 -1.97
N PHE A 151 7.49 -14.06 -2.15
CA PHE A 151 6.20 -13.97 -1.43
C PHE A 151 5.01 -14.43 -2.26
N ASP A 152 5.25 -14.97 -3.43
CA ASP A 152 4.20 -15.43 -4.32
C ASP A 152 3.54 -16.72 -3.79
N THR A 153 2.21 -16.76 -3.81
CA THR A 153 1.41 -17.93 -3.45
C THR A 153 1.06 -18.76 -4.69
N GLN A 154 0.39 -19.90 -4.50
CA GLN A 154 -0.15 -20.70 -5.60
C GLN A 154 -1.41 -20.06 -6.24
N ALA A 155 -2.09 -19.15 -5.52
CA ALA A 155 -3.27 -18.48 -6.05
C ALA A 155 -2.89 -17.64 -7.27
N TYR A 156 -3.62 -17.81 -8.38
CA TYR A 156 -3.38 -17.10 -9.65
C TYR A 156 -1.92 -17.20 -10.15
N SER A 157 -1.24 -18.33 -9.94
CA SER A 157 0.19 -18.54 -10.26
C SER A 157 0.53 -18.45 -11.76
N ASN A 158 -0.49 -18.42 -12.62
CA ASN A 158 -0.35 -18.26 -14.07
C ASN A 158 -0.08 -16.81 -14.53
N VAL A 159 -0.14 -15.84 -13.62
CA VAL A 159 0.14 -14.43 -13.91
C VAL A 159 1.13 -13.85 -12.89
N SER A 160 1.87 -12.81 -13.31
CA SER A 160 2.86 -12.14 -12.48
C SER A 160 2.22 -11.32 -11.35
N SER A 161 2.88 -11.26 -10.19
CA SER A 161 2.58 -10.35 -9.08
C SER A 161 3.34 -9.01 -9.18
N HIS A 162 4.27 -8.86 -10.14
CA HIS A 162 5.05 -7.63 -10.29
C HIS A 162 4.16 -6.42 -10.55
N VAL A 163 4.53 -5.30 -9.93
CA VAL A 163 3.87 -4.01 -10.12
C VAL A 163 4.71 -3.09 -11.01
N LYS A 164 4.06 -2.21 -11.75
CA LYS A 164 4.70 -1.30 -12.71
C LYS A 164 5.47 -0.19 -12.01
N CYS A 165 4.92 0.34 -10.91
CA CYS A 165 5.51 1.35 -10.04
C CYS A 165 4.88 1.28 -8.65
N ALA A 166 5.52 1.93 -7.67
CA ALA A 166 5.06 1.98 -6.30
C ALA A 166 5.08 3.40 -5.74
N VAL A 167 4.10 3.72 -4.89
CA VAL A 167 4.05 4.97 -4.13
C VAL A 167 3.98 4.63 -2.64
N ASP A 168 5.03 4.96 -1.93
CA ASP A 168 5.13 4.79 -0.48
C ASP A 168 4.86 6.10 0.24
N LEU A 169 3.84 6.11 1.09
CA LEU A 169 3.51 7.21 1.95
C LEU A 169 3.91 6.86 3.39
N TYR A 170 4.99 7.46 3.87
CA TYR A 170 5.51 7.32 5.26
C TYR A 170 5.55 5.86 5.75
N GLY A 171 6.03 4.95 4.90
CA GLY A 171 6.11 3.52 5.19
C GLY A 171 7.32 3.13 6.03
N ILE A 172 7.36 1.85 6.39
CA ILE A 172 8.45 1.25 7.16
C ILE A 172 9.34 0.46 6.21
N ALA A 173 10.62 0.82 6.13
CA ALA A 173 11.59 0.15 5.27
C ALA A 173 12.35 -0.98 5.97
N ASP A 174 12.58 -0.83 7.28
CA ASP A 174 13.35 -1.77 8.11
C ASP A 174 12.63 -2.05 9.43
N ILE A 175 12.26 -3.30 9.66
CA ILE A 175 11.50 -3.74 10.85
C ILE A 175 12.36 -3.67 12.12
N GLU A 176 13.64 -4.03 12.04
CA GLU A 176 14.54 -3.93 13.19
C GLU A 176 14.74 -2.47 13.60
N ALA A 177 14.96 -1.57 12.63
CA ALA A 177 15.16 -0.16 12.91
C ALA A 177 13.91 0.48 13.56
N VAL A 178 12.68 0.15 13.11
CA VAL A 178 11.47 0.67 13.77
C VAL A 178 11.29 0.10 15.17
N TYR A 179 11.64 -1.15 15.40
CA TYR A 179 11.65 -1.76 16.72
C TYR A 179 12.60 -1.03 17.68
N GLN A 180 13.83 -0.75 17.25
CA GLN A 180 14.81 0.00 18.03
C GLN A 180 14.36 1.44 18.29
N PHE A 181 13.76 2.10 17.30
CA PHE A 181 13.16 3.42 17.48
C PHE A 181 12.09 3.39 18.59
N ASN A 182 11.20 2.42 18.57
CA ASN A 182 10.16 2.24 19.57
C ASN A 182 10.70 1.95 20.99
N LEU A 183 11.74 1.10 21.11
CA LEU A 183 12.42 0.85 22.37
C LEU A 183 13.05 2.13 22.95
N ASN A 184 13.69 2.93 22.10
CA ASN A 184 14.31 4.19 22.52
C ASN A 184 13.25 5.22 22.94
N ALA A 185 12.12 5.28 22.25
CA ALA A 185 11.01 6.17 22.63
C ALA A 185 10.45 5.83 24.04
N ILE A 186 10.38 4.54 24.41
CA ILE A 186 9.99 4.14 25.78
C ILE A 186 11.00 4.65 26.79
N LYS A 187 12.31 4.42 26.56
CA LYS A 187 13.37 4.87 27.48
C LYS A 187 13.35 6.38 27.71
N GLN A 188 12.89 7.14 26.72
CA GLN A 188 12.75 8.59 26.77
C GLN A 188 11.40 9.07 27.30
N GLY A 189 10.46 8.17 27.63
CA GLY A 189 9.09 8.53 28.04
C GLY A 189 8.25 9.17 26.94
N LYS A 190 8.60 8.95 25.66
CA LYS A 190 7.97 9.59 24.49
C LYS A 190 6.88 8.74 23.81
N ARG A 191 6.33 7.73 24.49
CA ARG A 191 5.25 6.87 23.94
C ARG A 191 3.95 6.90 24.77
N PRO A 192 3.35 8.06 25.02
CA PRO A 192 2.11 8.13 25.80
C PRO A 192 0.99 7.38 25.05
N GLY A 193 0.20 6.59 25.82
CA GLY A 193 -0.97 5.88 25.28
C GLY A 193 -0.67 4.63 24.42
N ARG A 194 0.58 4.19 24.33
CA ARG A 194 0.99 2.94 23.66
C ARG A 194 1.57 1.95 24.65
N SER A 195 1.53 0.66 24.34
CA SER A 195 2.14 -0.38 25.16
C SER A 195 3.65 -0.15 25.31
N ASN A 196 4.16 -0.38 26.53
CA ASN A 196 5.58 -0.41 26.86
C ASN A 196 6.15 -1.84 26.92
N ILE A 197 5.36 -2.85 26.53
CA ILE A 197 5.74 -4.25 26.46
C ILE A 197 6.20 -4.52 25.03
N PRO A 198 7.48 -4.86 24.80
CA PRO A 198 8.02 -5.01 23.43
C PRO A 198 7.28 -6.04 22.58
N GLU A 199 6.81 -7.14 23.19
CA GLU A 199 6.05 -8.19 22.51
C GLU A 199 4.69 -7.71 21.97
N GLU A 200 4.17 -6.61 22.51
CA GLU A 200 2.92 -5.98 22.07
C GLU A 200 3.13 -4.89 21.01
N PHE A 201 4.38 -4.64 20.61
CA PHE A 201 4.63 -3.71 19.51
C PHE A 201 4.08 -4.28 18.21
N PRO A 202 3.48 -3.43 17.35
CA PRO A 202 2.88 -3.91 16.10
C PRO A 202 3.86 -4.70 15.23
N GLU A 203 5.12 -4.29 15.15
CA GLU A 203 6.19 -4.98 14.41
C GLU A 203 6.52 -6.35 14.99
N CYS A 204 6.48 -6.51 16.33
CA CYS A 204 6.68 -7.80 16.98
C CYS A 204 5.46 -8.72 16.77
N MET A 205 4.25 -8.17 16.85
CA MET A 205 3.03 -8.92 16.54
C MET A 205 2.98 -9.34 15.06
N LEU A 206 3.48 -8.50 14.15
CA LEU A 206 3.62 -8.83 12.72
C LEU A 206 4.53 -10.05 12.54
N LEU A 207 5.69 -10.05 13.21
CA LEU A 207 6.67 -11.14 13.13
C LEU A 207 6.23 -12.39 13.89
N GLY A 208 5.30 -12.27 14.86
CA GLY A 208 4.92 -13.34 15.79
C GLY A 208 5.92 -13.55 16.93
N GLY A 209 6.79 -12.55 17.20
CA GLY A 209 7.81 -12.55 18.25
C GLY A 209 8.73 -11.34 18.12
N LEU A 210 9.74 -11.25 18.98
CA LEU A 210 10.75 -10.19 18.86
C LEU A 210 11.59 -10.37 17.58
N PRO A 211 12.11 -9.30 16.97
CA PRO A 211 13.02 -9.42 15.83
C PRO A 211 14.25 -10.31 16.11
N SER A 212 14.73 -10.33 17.37
CA SER A 212 15.82 -11.21 17.82
C SER A 212 15.48 -12.69 17.85
N ASP A 213 14.19 -13.06 17.95
CA ASP A 213 13.76 -14.46 18.01
C ASP A 213 13.89 -15.16 16.64
N ASP A 214 13.69 -14.38 15.56
CA ASP A 214 13.87 -14.83 14.18
C ASP A 214 14.45 -13.69 13.32
N PRO A 215 15.78 -13.47 13.38
CA PRO A 215 16.44 -12.39 12.62
C PRO A 215 16.31 -12.57 11.10
N VAL A 216 16.14 -13.79 10.62
CA VAL A 216 15.94 -14.05 9.18
C VAL A 216 14.59 -13.52 8.75
N ARG A 217 13.53 -13.84 9.49
CA ARG A 217 12.17 -13.32 9.23
C ARG A 217 12.13 -11.79 9.36
N ALA A 218 12.74 -11.23 10.41
CA ALA A 218 12.81 -9.79 10.60
C ALA A 218 13.47 -9.09 9.41
N LYS A 219 14.58 -9.65 8.91
CA LYS A 219 15.26 -9.16 7.73
C LYS A 219 14.41 -9.29 6.47
N GLN A 220 13.74 -10.42 6.25
CA GLN A 220 12.84 -10.63 5.12
C GLN A 220 11.64 -9.67 5.14
N ALA A 221 11.17 -9.30 6.33
CA ALA A 221 10.10 -8.33 6.50
C ALA A 221 10.54 -6.88 6.23
N GLY A 222 11.83 -6.58 6.14
CA GLY A 222 12.32 -5.25 5.79
C GLY A 222 12.37 -5.04 4.27
N GLY A 223 11.55 -4.15 3.73
CA GLY A 223 11.51 -3.84 2.30
C GLY A 223 12.87 -3.43 1.73
N ILE A 224 13.70 -2.73 2.51
CA ILE A 224 15.05 -2.32 2.13
C ILE A 224 15.95 -3.51 1.77
N ASN A 225 15.72 -4.66 2.37
CA ASN A 225 16.53 -5.87 2.15
C ASN A 225 16.14 -6.65 0.88
N GLY A 226 14.99 -6.30 0.28
CA GLY A 226 14.48 -6.93 -0.94
C GLY A 226 14.87 -6.22 -2.24
N ILE A 227 15.60 -5.10 -2.17
CA ILE A 227 16.01 -4.34 -3.38
C ILE A 227 16.83 -5.24 -4.29
N CYS A 228 16.35 -5.45 -5.52
CA CYS A 228 16.90 -6.39 -6.49
C CYS A 228 16.80 -5.86 -7.92
N GLU A 229 17.18 -6.65 -8.92
CA GLU A 229 17.10 -6.25 -10.33
C GLU A 229 15.65 -5.97 -10.77
N HIS A 230 14.67 -6.65 -10.19
CA HIS A 230 13.25 -6.52 -10.51
C HIS A 230 12.53 -5.38 -9.78
N THR A 231 13.22 -4.66 -8.89
CA THR A 231 12.65 -3.52 -8.16
C THR A 231 12.10 -2.47 -9.14
N CYS A 232 10.82 -2.17 -9.02
CA CYS A 232 10.16 -1.18 -9.86
C CYS A 232 10.49 0.27 -9.44
N PRO A 233 10.18 1.29 -10.27
CA PRO A 233 10.26 2.70 -9.86
C PRO A 233 9.43 2.98 -8.61
N VAL A 234 9.99 3.73 -7.66
CA VAL A 234 9.33 4.06 -6.37
C VAL A 234 9.30 5.56 -6.13
N LEU A 235 8.12 6.08 -5.79
CA LEU A 235 7.95 7.39 -5.18
C LEU A 235 7.81 7.20 -3.68
N VAL A 236 8.65 7.86 -2.89
CA VAL A 236 8.59 7.89 -1.42
C VAL A 236 8.21 9.29 -0.97
N MET A 237 7.23 9.40 -0.06
CA MET A 237 6.83 10.67 0.55
C MET A 237 6.76 10.50 2.07
N HIS A 238 7.38 11.41 2.84
CA HIS A 238 7.40 11.34 4.30
C HIS A 238 7.28 12.74 4.91
N GLY A 239 6.56 12.85 6.03
CA GLY A 239 6.42 14.09 6.77
C GLY A 239 7.68 14.41 7.59
N SER A 240 8.08 15.69 7.63
CA SER A 240 9.26 16.11 8.41
C SER A 240 9.04 15.96 9.91
N ASP A 241 7.79 16.03 10.37
CA ASP A 241 7.39 16.02 11.78
C ASP A 241 6.71 14.71 12.20
N ASP A 242 6.95 13.61 11.45
CA ASP A 242 6.36 12.31 11.76
C ASP A 242 6.84 11.76 13.11
N HIS A 243 5.90 11.70 14.07
CA HIS A 243 6.14 11.22 15.43
C HIS A 243 5.82 9.72 15.62
N VAL A 244 5.36 9.02 14.58
CA VAL A 244 4.94 7.62 14.61
C VAL A 244 5.93 6.70 13.93
N VAL A 245 6.30 7.03 12.70
CA VAL A 245 7.33 6.35 11.91
C VAL A 245 8.43 7.37 11.63
N SER A 246 9.63 7.10 12.10
CA SER A 246 10.74 8.02 11.89
C SER A 246 11.03 8.23 10.40
N ILE A 247 11.28 9.47 10.01
CA ILE A 247 11.63 9.85 8.64
C ILE A 247 12.88 9.11 8.13
N GLU A 248 13.77 8.68 9.04
CA GLU A 248 14.94 7.87 8.70
C GLU A 248 14.56 6.56 7.97
N GLN A 249 13.34 6.03 8.13
CA GLN A 249 12.89 4.86 7.38
C GLN A 249 12.88 5.13 5.87
N SER A 250 12.33 6.26 5.47
CA SER A 250 12.31 6.69 4.06
C SER A 250 13.70 7.10 3.55
N GLU A 251 14.50 7.76 4.37
CA GLU A 251 15.87 8.13 4.03
C GLU A 251 16.74 6.90 3.76
N MET A 252 16.69 5.89 4.65
CA MET A 252 17.41 4.62 4.48
C MET A 252 17.02 3.93 3.17
N TYR A 253 15.70 3.86 2.89
CA TYR A 253 15.22 3.24 1.65
C TYR A 253 15.68 4.00 0.41
N TYR A 254 15.55 5.33 0.41
CA TYR A 254 16.01 6.19 -0.68
C TYR A 254 17.51 6.01 -0.96
N HIS A 255 18.33 6.00 0.09
CA HIS A 255 19.78 5.80 -0.06
C HIS A 255 20.12 4.39 -0.60
N ALA A 256 19.43 3.36 -0.13
CA ALA A 256 19.64 2.00 -0.59
C ALA A 256 19.24 1.82 -2.07
N MET A 257 18.09 2.37 -2.48
CA MET A 257 17.65 2.40 -3.88
C MET A 257 18.63 3.14 -4.78
N THR A 258 19.10 4.32 -4.34
CA THR A 258 20.09 5.12 -5.07
C THR A 258 21.41 4.38 -5.23
N ALA A 259 21.89 3.76 -4.15
CA ALA A 259 23.13 2.97 -4.18
C ALA A 259 23.03 1.75 -5.11
N ALA A 260 21.82 1.16 -5.22
CA ALA A 260 21.53 0.07 -6.16
C ALA A 260 21.26 0.54 -7.61
N GLY A 261 21.34 1.85 -7.88
CA GLY A 261 21.07 2.43 -9.21
C GLY A 261 19.60 2.29 -9.66
N LYS A 262 18.66 2.24 -8.70
CA LYS A 262 17.23 2.09 -8.96
C LYS A 262 16.54 3.45 -9.10
N ASP A 263 15.43 3.46 -9.85
CA ASP A 263 14.62 4.66 -10.04
C ASP A 263 13.79 4.94 -8.77
N VAL A 264 14.19 5.98 -8.04
CA VAL A 264 13.53 6.41 -6.81
C VAL A 264 13.42 7.93 -6.75
N ARG A 265 12.25 8.42 -6.32
CA ARG A 265 12.03 9.83 -5.98
C ARG A 265 11.64 9.91 -4.51
N TYR A 266 12.21 10.88 -3.82
CA TYR A 266 11.90 11.11 -2.42
C TYR A 266 11.49 12.56 -2.20
N TYR A 267 10.32 12.74 -1.57
CA TYR A 267 9.77 14.05 -1.22
C TYR A 267 9.52 14.11 0.29
N ILE A 268 10.03 15.15 0.92
CA ILE A 268 9.71 15.49 2.31
C ILE A 268 8.53 16.44 2.28
N VAL A 269 7.46 16.09 2.99
CA VAL A 269 6.29 16.96 3.18
C VAL A 269 6.54 17.78 4.45
N ASP A 270 6.91 19.03 4.27
CA ASP A 270 7.36 19.92 5.35
C ASP A 270 6.23 20.19 6.34
N GLY A 271 6.51 20.03 7.65
CA GLY A 271 5.56 20.21 8.74
C GLY A 271 4.51 19.10 8.89
N ALA A 272 4.48 18.11 8.00
CA ALA A 272 3.50 17.03 8.08
C ALA A 272 3.85 16.01 9.16
N ASP A 273 2.86 15.63 9.99
CA ASP A 273 2.91 14.48 10.90
C ASP A 273 2.38 13.22 10.19
N HIS A 274 2.40 12.10 10.85
CA HIS A 274 2.03 10.78 10.33
C HIS A 274 0.58 10.74 9.82
N GLY A 275 0.41 10.70 8.50
CA GLY A 275 -0.91 10.61 7.87
C GLY A 275 -1.77 11.86 8.02
N SER A 276 -1.15 13.02 8.23
CA SER A 276 -1.83 14.30 8.35
C SER A 276 -2.34 14.83 7.01
N ASP A 277 -3.17 15.86 7.06
CA ASP A 277 -3.90 16.38 5.91
C ASP A 277 -3.00 16.93 4.78
N GLU A 278 -1.74 17.28 5.08
CA GLU A 278 -0.75 17.76 4.12
C GLU A 278 -0.46 16.77 3.00
N PHE A 279 -0.59 15.46 3.27
CA PHE A 279 -0.40 14.42 2.25
C PHE A 279 -1.49 14.40 1.19
N PHE A 280 -2.61 15.09 1.42
CA PHE A 280 -3.78 15.07 0.55
C PHE A 280 -4.08 16.43 -0.09
N GLN A 281 -3.13 17.38 0.00
CA GLN A 281 -3.24 18.68 -0.66
C GLN A 281 -2.88 18.59 -2.14
N GLU A 282 -3.23 19.62 -2.93
CA GLU A 282 -3.03 19.62 -4.39
C GLU A 282 -1.55 19.49 -4.76
N GLU A 283 -0.65 20.09 -3.99
CA GLU A 283 0.80 20.02 -4.24
C GLU A 283 1.34 18.60 -4.12
N THR A 284 0.92 17.85 -3.09
CA THR A 284 1.32 16.46 -2.89
C THR A 284 0.62 15.52 -3.87
N ARG A 285 -0.66 15.77 -4.18
CA ARG A 285 -1.40 15.04 -5.23
C ARG A 285 -0.77 15.22 -6.61
N ALA A 286 -0.30 16.43 -6.92
CA ALA A 286 0.40 16.71 -8.18
C ALA A 286 1.68 15.88 -8.33
N VAL A 287 2.48 15.74 -7.26
CA VAL A 287 3.68 14.88 -7.26
C VAL A 287 3.32 13.42 -7.58
N ILE A 288 2.28 12.88 -6.94
CA ILE A 288 1.81 11.51 -7.19
C ILE A 288 1.34 11.36 -8.64
N ARG A 289 0.52 12.31 -9.11
CA ARG A 289 -0.02 12.34 -10.48
C ARG A 289 1.09 12.36 -11.53
N ASP A 290 2.08 13.24 -11.37
CA ASP A 290 3.19 13.38 -12.32
C ASP A 290 4.05 12.12 -12.36
N PHE A 291 4.29 11.49 -11.19
CA PHE A 291 4.99 10.22 -11.13
C PHE A 291 4.22 9.11 -11.84
N LEU A 292 2.91 8.99 -11.60
CA LEU A 292 2.08 7.96 -12.23
C LEU A 292 1.94 8.18 -13.75
N ASN A 293 1.80 9.42 -14.21
CA ASN A 293 1.76 9.73 -15.65
C ASN A 293 3.03 9.32 -16.39
N GLU A 294 4.17 9.31 -15.70
CA GLU A 294 5.45 8.90 -16.30
C GLU A 294 5.67 7.38 -16.20
N LYS A 295 5.24 6.73 -15.14
CA LYS A 295 5.64 5.36 -14.80
C LYS A 295 4.53 4.31 -15.00
N LEU A 296 3.27 4.71 -14.98
CA LEU A 296 2.12 3.83 -15.07
C LEU A 296 1.47 3.91 -16.46
#